data_30fbe3bd8dd878d4e23a13d5e4dadb65
#
_entry.id   30fbe3bd8dd878d4e23a13d5e4dadb65
#
_cell.length_a   1.000
_cell.length_b   1.000
_cell.length_c   1.000
_cell.angle_alpha   90.00
_cell.angle_beta   90.00
_cell.angle_gamma   90.00
#
_symmetry.space_group_name_H-M   'P 1'
#
loop_
_entity.id
_entity.type
_entity.pdbx_description
1 polymer ?
#
loop_
_entity_poly.entity_id
_entity_poly.type
_entity_poly.pdbx_seq_one_letter_code
_entity_poly.pdbx_strand_id
1 'polypeptide(L)'
;MKVLVIGGGGREHAVCKKLSESKDVTEILCAPGNAGIAQVARCIPEVKATDIEGIVALAQREKVDFVCVTPDDPLALGCVDKLEAAGIPAFGPTAYAAQMEASKIFSKNLMRKYGIPTAKSETFTEMDKALAYLDTQGAPIVVKADGLALGKGVVVAATVEEAKQAVVEMMQGGKFGQSGARVLIEECMVGREVTVLCFCDGKTIVPMKASQDHKRALDGDKGPNTGGMGAFAPSPLYTEELAERTEREILLPTLHAMNAEGFTFKGVLYVGLMLTAEGPKVVEYNARFGDPETQAVLPLLESDLFAIMRAVREQRLAETEIRWRGGAAACIVLASGGYPGKYESGKAITGLADAEAAGATVYHAGTKRTEAGYVTAGGRVLGVTALGDTLAEAIRRAYAAAEKIHFEGAHMRRDIGIRDTERA
;
A
#
# COMPACT_ATOMS: atom_id res chain seq x y z
N MET A 1 -9.60 18.78 -16.41
CA MET A 1 -9.15 19.22 -15.08
C MET A 1 -7.65 18.96 -14.95
N LYS A 2 -6.94 19.83 -14.24
CA LYS A 2 -5.53 19.66 -13.88
C LYS A 2 -5.43 18.96 -12.53
N VAL A 3 -4.77 17.80 -12.48
CA VAL A 3 -4.66 16.97 -11.29
C VAL A 3 -3.20 16.94 -10.82
N LEU A 4 -2.98 17.09 -9.51
CA LEU A 4 -1.68 16.90 -8.88
C LEU A 4 -1.68 15.59 -8.07
N VAL A 5 -0.76 14.69 -8.37
CA VAL A 5 -0.51 13.46 -7.61
C VAL A 5 0.70 13.66 -6.70
N ILE A 6 0.57 13.33 -5.42
CA ILE A 6 1.68 13.43 -4.46
C ILE A 6 2.34 12.06 -4.33
N GLY A 7 3.68 12.06 -4.42
CA GLY A 7 4.52 10.87 -4.29
C GLY A 7 5.36 10.60 -5.54
N GLY A 8 6.08 9.49 -5.55
CA GLY A 8 7.01 9.18 -6.64
C GLY A 8 7.39 7.70 -6.71
N GLY A 9 6.54 6.80 -6.16
CA GLY A 9 6.72 5.36 -6.20
C GLY A 9 5.98 4.67 -7.35
N GLY A 10 5.99 3.35 -7.34
CA GLY A 10 5.28 2.52 -8.32
C GLY A 10 3.77 2.66 -8.23
N ARG A 11 3.23 2.82 -7.02
CA ARG A 11 1.83 3.14 -6.76
C ARG A 11 1.42 4.44 -7.44
N GLU A 12 2.20 5.51 -7.27
CA GLU A 12 1.92 6.80 -7.89
C GLU A 12 1.99 6.72 -9.41
N HIS A 13 2.93 5.94 -9.94
CA HIS A 13 2.98 5.71 -11.39
C HIS A 13 1.72 5.01 -11.90
N ALA A 14 1.23 3.98 -11.19
CA ALA A 14 -0.01 3.30 -11.56
C ALA A 14 -1.23 4.24 -11.47
N VAL A 15 -1.30 5.09 -10.44
CA VAL A 15 -2.35 6.11 -10.30
C VAL A 15 -2.28 7.13 -11.43
N CYS A 16 -1.10 7.71 -11.72
CA CYS A 16 -0.93 8.67 -12.81
C CYS A 16 -1.33 8.07 -14.16
N LYS A 17 -0.90 6.83 -14.43
CA LYS A 17 -1.26 6.12 -15.66
C LYS A 17 -2.77 5.90 -15.75
N LYS A 18 -3.43 5.52 -14.68
CA LYS A 18 -4.88 5.31 -14.67
C LYS A 18 -5.66 6.63 -14.80
N LEU A 19 -5.16 7.71 -14.18
CA LEU A 19 -5.74 9.05 -14.34
C LEU A 19 -5.60 9.60 -15.77
N SER A 20 -4.52 9.24 -16.48
CA SER A 20 -4.32 9.66 -17.87
C SER A 20 -5.32 9.05 -18.88
N GLU A 21 -6.04 8.00 -18.47
CA GLU A 21 -7.12 7.40 -19.25
C GLU A 21 -8.44 8.19 -19.15
N SER A 22 -8.57 9.08 -18.16
CA SER A 22 -9.79 9.88 -17.95
C SER A 22 -9.90 11.01 -18.96
N LYS A 23 -11.09 11.14 -19.55
CA LYS A 23 -11.40 12.26 -20.46
C LYS A 23 -11.53 13.61 -19.75
N ASP A 24 -11.78 13.58 -18.44
CA ASP A 24 -11.91 14.78 -17.61
C ASP A 24 -10.56 15.32 -17.13
N VAL A 25 -9.49 14.52 -17.24
CA VAL A 25 -8.13 14.91 -16.86
C VAL A 25 -7.36 15.42 -18.08
N THR A 26 -7.02 16.71 -18.08
CA THR A 26 -6.33 17.37 -19.19
C THR A 26 -4.83 17.52 -18.96
N GLU A 27 -4.40 17.57 -17.70
CA GLU A 27 -2.98 17.65 -17.31
C GLU A 27 -2.79 16.95 -15.96
N ILE A 28 -1.70 16.19 -15.86
CA ILE A 28 -1.27 15.56 -14.60
C ILE A 28 0.07 16.14 -14.20
N LEU A 29 0.16 16.64 -12.96
CA LEU A 29 1.40 16.95 -12.27
C LEU A 29 1.67 15.84 -11.25
N CYS A 30 2.95 15.58 -10.97
CA CYS A 30 3.32 14.66 -9.91
C CYS A 30 4.52 15.22 -9.11
N ALA A 31 4.39 15.26 -7.77
CA ALA A 31 5.41 15.82 -6.90
C ALA A 31 5.82 14.80 -5.81
N PRO A 32 7.11 14.41 -5.75
CA PRO A 32 8.19 14.76 -6.67
C PRO A 32 8.11 14.03 -8.04
N GLY A 33 7.37 12.91 -8.14
CA GLY A 33 7.37 12.03 -9.29
C GLY A 33 8.62 11.16 -9.40
N ASN A 34 8.76 10.48 -10.53
CA ASN A 34 9.94 9.69 -10.90
C ASN A 34 10.12 9.64 -12.43
N ALA A 35 11.18 8.96 -12.87
CA ALA A 35 11.54 8.93 -14.29
C ALA A 35 10.49 8.26 -15.21
N GLY A 36 9.71 7.30 -14.69
CA GLY A 36 8.62 6.67 -15.45
C GLY A 36 7.35 7.49 -15.42
N ILE A 37 7.00 8.10 -14.31
CA ILE A 37 5.86 9.01 -14.18
C ILE A 37 5.99 10.17 -15.17
N ALA A 38 7.21 10.62 -15.44
CA ALA A 38 7.49 11.69 -16.41
C ALA A 38 7.03 11.36 -17.85
N GLN A 39 6.65 10.12 -18.15
CA GLN A 39 6.09 9.74 -19.46
C GLN A 39 4.59 10.10 -19.58
N VAL A 40 3.88 10.22 -18.45
CA VAL A 40 2.42 10.45 -18.40
C VAL A 40 2.02 11.69 -17.58
N ALA A 41 2.98 12.31 -16.88
CA ALA A 41 2.74 13.47 -16.03
C ALA A 41 3.96 14.42 -16.06
N ARG A 42 3.72 15.69 -15.75
CA ARG A 42 4.79 16.66 -15.50
C ARG A 42 5.28 16.51 -14.06
N CYS A 43 6.47 15.98 -13.87
CA CYS A 43 7.09 15.81 -12.55
C CYS A 43 7.65 17.14 -12.01
N ILE A 44 7.53 17.34 -10.69
CA ILE A 44 7.98 18.51 -9.94
C ILE A 44 8.96 18.04 -8.85
N PRO A 45 10.19 17.69 -9.20
CA PRO A 45 11.12 17.00 -8.31
C PRO A 45 11.61 17.84 -7.12
N GLU A 46 11.47 19.16 -7.20
CA GLU A 46 11.81 20.10 -6.12
C GLU A 46 10.84 20.09 -4.96
N VAL A 47 9.60 19.61 -5.15
CA VAL A 47 8.59 19.52 -4.09
C VAL A 47 8.53 18.10 -3.56
N LYS A 48 9.02 17.88 -2.35
CA LYS A 48 8.98 16.56 -1.68
C LYS A 48 7.56 16.23 -1.21
N ALA A 49 7.24 14.93 -1.13
CA ALA A 49 5.93 14.47 -0.66
C ALA A 49 5.60 14.90 0.78
N THR A 50 6.61 15.14 1.61
CA THR A 50 6.47 15.60 3.00
C THR A 50 6.54 17.13 3.17
N ASP A 51 6.77 17.87 2.09
CA ASP A 51 6.75 19.34 2.10
C ASP A 51 5.33 19.87 1.90
N ILE A 52 4.53 19.83 2.95
CA ILE A 52 3.10 20.13 2.88
C ILE A 52 2.85 21.58 2.42
N GLU A 53 3.60 22.55 2.93
CA GLU A 53 3.48 23.96 2.52
C GLU A 53 3.90 24.16 1.05
N GLY A 54 4.95 23.48 0.62
CA GLY A 54 5.39 23.45 -0.78
C GLY A 54 4.34 22.82 -1.72
N ILE A 55 3.64 21.77 -1.27
CA ILE A 55 2.55 21.14 -2.02
C ILE A 55 1.36 22.12 -2.19
N VAL A 56 0.95 22.79 -1.12
CA VAL A 56 -0.15 23.79 -1.20
C VAL A 56 0.23 24.94 -2.11
N ALA A 57 1.45 25.49 -1.96
CA ALA A 57 1.97 26.57 -2.80
C ALA A 57 2.06 26.14 -4.28
N LEU A 58 2.50 24.91 -4.56
CA LEU A 58 2.52 24.36 -5.90
C LEU A 58 1.12 24.27 -6.49
N ALA A 59 0.16 23.71 -5.75
CA ALA A 59 -1.21 23.57 -6.22
C ALA A 59 -1.87 24.92 -6.53
N GLN A 60 -1.63 25.96 -5.73
CA GLN A 60 -2.10 27.32 -5.97
C GLN A 60 -1.43 27.95 -7.19
N ARG A 61 -0.10 27.90 -7.28
CA ARG A 61 0.68 28.46 -8.39
C ARG A 61 0.30 27.87 -9.74
N GLU A 62 0.12 26.55 -9.78
CA GLU A 62 -0.24 25.81 -10.97
C GLU A 62 -1.75 25.82 -11.27
N LYS A 63 -2.55 26.39 -10.38
CA LYS A 63 -4.03 26.38 -10.46
C LYS A 63 -4.57 24.96 -10.63
N VAL A 64 -4.17 24.07 -9.73
CA VAL A 64 -4.59 22.66 -9.72
C VAL A 64 -6.05 22.59 -9.31
N ASP A 65 -6.84 21.81 -10.06
CA ASP A 65 -8.27 21.61 -9.77
C ASP A 65 -8.51 20.54 -8.71
N PHE A 66 -7.57 19.57 -8.58
CA PHE A 66 -7.75 18.42 -7.72
C PHE A 66 -6.39 17.82 -7.33
N VAL A 67 -6.22 17.45 -6.06
CA VAL A 67 -4.99 16.82 -5.55
C VAL A 67 -5.27 15.40 -5.09
N CYS A 68 -4.47 14.43 -5.52
CA CYS A 68 -4.50 13.05 -5.05
C CYS A 68 -3.30 12.79 -4.15
N VAL A 69 -3.54 12.59 -2.84
CA VAL A 69 -2.50 12.31 -1.85
C VAL A 69 -2.43 10.80 -1.65
N THR A 70 -1.37 10.18 -2.16
CA THR A 70 -1.24 8.72 -2.22
C THR A 70 -0.34 8.11 -1.15
N PRO A 71 0.75 8.74 -0.64
CA PRO A 71 1.59 8.16 0.40
C PRO A 71 1.05 8.41 1.81
N ASP A 72 1.48 7.58 2.74
CA ASP A 72 1.13 7.63 4.17
C ASP A 72 1.65 8.89 4.89
N ASP A 73 2.94 9.23 4.72
CA ASP A 73 3.56 10.36 5.42
C ASP A 73 2.82 11.69 5.22
N PRO A 74 2.54 12.17 3.98
CA PRO A 74 1.82 13.43 3.79
C PRO A 74 0.39 13.38 4.33
N LEU A 75 -0.28 12.23 4.31
CA LEU A 75 -1.60 12.06 4.91
C LEU A 75 -1.53 12.25 6.43
N ALA A 76 -0.60 11.58 7.09
CA ALA A 76 -0.37 11.73 8.53
C ALA A 76 0.04 13.14 8.93
N LEU A 77 0.76 13.86 8.06
CA LEU A 77 1.17 15.25 8.24
C LEU A 77 0.06 16.29 7.95
N GLY A 78 -1.14 15.86 7.54
CA GLY A 78 -2.28 16.74 7.31
C GLY A 78 -2.27 17.47 5.96
N CYS A 79 -1.69 16.87 4.95
CA CYS A 79 -1.68 17.43 3.60
C CYS A 79 -3.10 17.73 3.08
N VAL A 80 -4.04 16.80 3.26
CA VAL A 80 -5.43 16.97 2.86
C VAL A 80 -6.09 18.11 3.62
N ASP A 81 -5.85 18.19 4.94
CA ASP A 81 -6.40 19.26 5.79
C ASP A 81 -5.95 20.64 5.31
N LYS A 82 -4.67 20.79 4.97
CA LYS A 82 -4.08 22.04 4.47
C LYS A 82 -4.59 22.41 3.08
N LEU A 83 -4.72 21.44 2.18
CA LEU A 83 -5.27 21.66 0.85
C LEU A 83 -6.73 22.12 0.91
N GLU A 84 -7.55 21.44 1.71
CA GLU A 84 -8.96 21.82 1.87
C GLU A 84 -9.13 23.17 2.55
N ALA A 85 -8.31 23.49 3.55
CA ALA A 85 -8.27 24.83 4.15
C ALA A 85 -7.88 25.93 3.16
N ALA A 86 -7.08 25.61 2.15
CA ALA A 86 -6.72 26.49 1.04
C ALA A 86 -7.77 26.51 -0.09
N GLY A 87 -8.91 25.82 0.06
CA GLY A 87 -9.97 25.71 -0.94
C GLY A 87 -9.64 24.78 -2.12
N ILE A 88 -8.62 23.93 -2.00
CA ILE A 88 -8.18 23.00 -3.05
C ILE A 88 -8.77 21.62 -2.79
N PRO A 89 -9.60 21.08 -3.70
CA PRO A 89 -10.17 19.76 -3.55
C PRO A 89 -9.09 18.68 -3.50
N ALA A 90 -9.17 17.78 -2.50
CA ALA A 90 -8.21 16.71 -2.33
C ALA A 90 -8.88 15.35 -2.15
N PHE A 91 -8.20 14.28 -2.61
CA PHE A 91 -8.53 12.89 -2.37
C PHE A 91 -7.50 12.30 -1.40
N GLY A 92 -7.99 11.79 -0.31
CA GLY A 92 -7.26 11.19 0.79
C GLY A 92 -7.93 11.52 2.12
N PRO A 93 -7.63 10.76 3.19
CA PRO A 93 -8.13 11.06 4.52
C PRO A 93 -7.44 12.28 5.13
N THR A 94 -8.13 12.95 6.06
CA THR A 94 -7.53 13.96 6.94
C THR A 94 -6.47 13.33 7.85
N ALA A 95 -5.63 14.14 8.48
CA ALA A 95 -4.62 13.64 9.44
C ALA A 95 -5.24 12.81 10.56
N TYR A 96 -6.41 13.22 11.04
CA TYR A 96 -7.11 12.45 12.08
C TYR A 96 -7.58 11.08 11.57
N ALA A 97 -8.18 11.00 10.41
CA ALA A 97 -8.62 9.76 9.79
C ALA A 97 -7.42 8.87 9.36
N ALA A 98 -6.28 9.47 8.99
CA ALA A 98 -5.04 8.76 8.67
C ALA A 98 -4.44 8.03 9.89
N GLN A 99 -4.88 8.32 11.12
CA GLN A 99 -4.49 7.55 12.30
C GLN A 99 -4.89 6.07 12.22
N MET A 100 -5.83 5.70 11.35
CA MET A 100 -6.13 4.29 11.03
C MET A 100 -4.89 3.51 10.61
N GLU A 101 -3.90 4.19 9.97
CA GLU A 101 -2.58 3.63 9.62
C GLU A 101 -1.48 4.17 10.53
N ALA A 102 -1.48 5.48 10.77
CA ALA A 102 -0.39 6.16 11.48
C ALA A 102 -0.27 5.75 12.97
N SER A 103 -1.30 5.15 13.55
CA SER A 103 -1.25 4.55 14.90
C SER A 103 -1.94 3.18 14.91
N LYS A 104 -1.14 2.13 15.06
CA LYS A 104 -1.63 0.76 15.20
C LYS A 104 -2.48 0.59 16.47
N ILE A 105 -2.11 1.32 17.52
CA ILE A 105 -2.86 1.34 18.79
C ILE A 105 -4.23 1.99 18.59
N PHE A 106 -4.31 3.09 17.82
CA PHE A 106 -5.57 3.75 17.52
C PHE A 106 -6.53 2.79 16.79
N SER A 107 -6.09 2.19 15.69
CA SER A 107 -6.92 1.27 14.92
C SER A 107 -7.27 0.01 15.72
N LYS A 108 -6.35 -0.51 16.54
CA LYS A 108 -6.62 -1.67 17.40
C LYS A 108 -7.66 -1.37 18.49
N ASN A 109 -7.58 -0.21 19.10
CA ASN A 109 -8.58 0.24 20.09
C ASN A 109 -9.97 0.42 19.45
N LEU A 110 -10.00 0.98 18.22
CA LEU A 110 -11.23 1.09 17.45
C LEU A 110 -11.83 -0.30 17.19
N MET A 111 -11.05 -1.23 16.65
CA MET A 111 -11.51 -2.59 16.38
C MET A 111 -12.05 -3.29 17.62
N ARG A 112 -11.33 -3.19 18.75
CA ARG A 112 -11.75 -3.79 20.01
C ARG A 112 -13.05 -3.17 20.53
N LYS A 113 -13.18 -1.84 20.48
CA LYS A 113 -14.38 -1.12 20.95
C LYS A 113 -15.64 -1.50 20.18
N TYR A 114 -15.51 -1.74 18.87
CA TYR A 114 -16.64 -2.02 17.99
C TYR A 114 -16.77 -3.50 17.61
N GLY A 115 -16.00 -4.39 18.25
CA GLY A 115 -16.10 -5.83 18.04
C GLY A 115 -15.66 -6.30 16.65
N ILE A 116 -14.79 -5.55 15.97
CA ILE A 116 -14.26 -5.91 14.65
C ILE A 116 -13.23 -7.04 14.83
N PRO A 117 -13.34 -8.16 14.10
CA PRO A 117 -12.45 -9.30 14.25
C PRO A 117 -10.99 -8.93 13.96
N THR A 118 -10.10 -9.15 14.92
CA THR A 118 -8.65 -8.90 14.83
C THR A 118 -7.92 -9.72 15.88
N ALA A 119 -6.58 -9.78 15.79
CA ALA A 119 -5.73 -10.44 16.79
C ALA A 119 -5.95 -9.85 18.19
N LYS A 120 -5.98 -10.71 19.21
CA LYS A 120 -5.91 -10.28 20.62
C LYS A 120 -4.60 -9.55 20.84
N SER A 121 -4.64 -8.47 21.62
CA SER A 121 -3.47 -7.61 21.77
C SER A 121 -3.47 -6.83 23.07
N GLU A 122 -2.25 -6.49 23.52
CA GLU A 122 -2.02 -5.56 24.62
C GLU A 122 -1.02 -4.48 24.23
N THR A 123 -1.18 -3.29 24.79
CA THR A 123 -0.36 -2.11 24.49
C THR A 123 0.51 -1.74 25.68
N PHE A 124 1.78 -1.40 25.41
CA PHE A 124 2.73 -1.05 26.46
C PHE A 124 3.46 0.25 26.13
N THR A 125 3.53 1.12 27.13
CA THR A 125 4.34 2.35 27.15
C THR A 125 5.58 2.20 28.03
N GLU A 126 5.65 1.12 28.82
CA GLU A 126 6.75 0.80 29.73
C GLU A 126 7.34 -0.55 29.30
N MET A 127 8.62 -0.54 29.01
CA MET A 127 9.33 -1.71 28.49
C MET A 127 9.30 -2.88 29.46
N ASP A 128 9.52 -2.65 30.75
CA ASP A 128 9.54 -3.71 31.77
C ASP A 128 8.20 -4.46 31.86
N LYS A 129 7.08 -3.72 31.68
CA LYS A 129 5.75 -4.33 31.64
C LYS A 129 5.54 -5.16 30.35
N ALA A 130 6.06 -4.69 29.21
CA ALA A 130 6.00 -5.44 27.97
C ALA A 130 6.81 -6.74 28.08
N LEU A 131 8.00 -6.68 28.64
CA LEU A 131 8.85 -7.86 28.84
C LEU A 131 8.21 -8.88 29.79
N ALA A 132 7.66 -8.41 30.92
CA ALA A 132 6.93 -9.27 31.87
C ALA A 132 5.68 -9.93 31.25
N TYR A 133 4.96 -9.20 30.41
CA TYR A 133 3.81 -9.75 29.68
C TYR A 133 4.22 -10.89 28.74
N LEU A 134 5.32 -10.73 28.00
CA LEU A 134 5.82 -11.77 27.11
C LEU A 134 6.14 -13.08 27.82
N ASP A 135 6.61 -13.03 29.08
CA ASP A 135 6.86 -14.22 29.89
C ASP A 135 5.59 -15.04 30.19
N THR A 136 4.40 -14.41 30.11
CA THR A 136 3.11 -15.04 30.37
C THR A 136 2.41 -15.57 29.13
N GLN A 137 2.81 -15.10 27.91
CA GLN A 137 2.06 -15.39 26.67
C GLN A 137 2.63 -16.56 25.86
N GLY A 138 3.95 -16.77 25.90
CA GLY A 138 4.62 -17.75 25.05
C GLY A 138 4.86 -17.23 23.61
N ALA A 139 5.19 -18.16 22.70
CA ALA A 139 5.45 -17.88 21.29
C ALA A 139 4.83 -18.98 20.39
N PRO A 140 4.55 -18.71 19.07
CA PRO A 140 4.88 -17.48 18.37
C PRO A 140 4.00 -16.30 18.78
N ILE A 141 4.56 -15.08 18.70
CA ILE A 141 3.89 -13.84 19.09
C ILE A 141 4.35 -12.69 18.20
N VAL A 142 3.53 -11.65 18.04
CA VAL A 142 3.84 -10.52 17.17
C VAL A 142 4.07 -9.25 18.00
N VAL A 143 5.20 -8.58 17.76
CA VAL A 143 5.54 -7.29 18.37
C VAL A 143 5.53 -6.21 17.29
N LYS A 144 4.76 -5.14 17.52
CA LYS A 144 4.63 -4.02 16.58
C LYS A 144 4.96 -2.70 17.26
N ALA A 145 5.80 -1.89 16.64
CA ALA A 145 5.97 -0.48 17.03
C ALA A 145 4.73 0.33 16.60
N ASP A 146 4.31 1.28 17.44
CA ASP A 146 3.18 2.16 17.12
C ASP A 146 3.64 3.32 16.25
N GLY A 147 3.08 3.44 15.04
CA GLY A 147 3.39 4.49 14.08
C GLY A 147 3.82 3.98 12.72
N LEU A 148 4.11 4.94 11.83
CA LEU A 148 4.64 4.67 10.49
C LEU A 148 6.09 4.18 10.62
N ALA A 149 6.34 2.96 10.19
CA ALA A 149 7.66 2.31 10.28
C ALA A 149 8.07 1.61 8.97
N LEU A 150 7.45 1.98 7.83
CA LEU A 150 7.74 1.47 6.49
C LEU A 150 7.78 -0.07 6.42
N GLY A 151 6.85 -0.75 7.13
CA GLY A 151 6.81 -2.20 7.21
C GLY A 151 7.90 -2.86 8.07
N LYS A 152 8.82 -2.08 8.64
CA LYS A 152 9.96 -2.60 9.44
C LYS A 152 9.69 -2.66 10.94
N GLY A 153 8.60 -2.05 11.40
CA GLY A 153 8.18 -2.00 12.80
C GLY A 153 7.35 -3.22 13.26
N VAL A 154 7.41 -4.35 12.56
CA VAL A 154 6.68 -5.58 12.89
C VAL A 154 7.65 -6.75 12.94
N VAL A 155 7.64 -7.48 14.06
CA VAL A 155 8.42 -8.70 14.26
C VAL A 155 7.47 -9.83 14.63
N VAL A 156 7.44 -10.87 13.80
CA VAL A 156 6.78 -12.14 14.12
C VAL A 156 7.83 -13.00 14.79
N ALA A 157 7.80 -13.07 16.10
CA ALA A 157 8.79 -13.78 16.91
C ALA A 157 8.42 -15.24 17.08
N ALA A 158 9.33 -16.12 16.72
CA ALA A 158 9.18 -17.57 16.91
C ALA A 158 9.47 -18.01 18.34
N THR A 159 10.20 -17.21 19.11
CA THR A 159 10.54 -17.45 20.52
C THR A 159 10.23 -16.22 21.38
N VAL A 160 10.09 -16.44 22.69
CA VAL A 160 9.90 -15.33 23.66
C VAL A 160 11.12 -14.42 23.69
N GLU A 161 12.33 -14.98 23.54
CA GLU A 161 13.59 -14.24 23.50
C GLU A 161 13.65 -13.29 22.30
N GLU A 162 13.25 -13.76 21.11
CA GLU A 162 13.12 -12.91 19.91
C GLU A 162 12.11 -11.78 20.14
N ALA A 163 10.98 -12.07 20.78
CA ALA A 163 9.97 -11.07 21.09
C ALA A 163 10.51 -10.00 22.07
N LYS A 164 11.22 -10.44 23.12
CA LYS A 164 11.85 -9.53 24.08
C LYS A 164 12.91 -8.66 23.41
N GLN A 165 13.74 -9.24 22.56
CA GLN A 165 14.73 -8.49 21.80
C GLN A 165 14.05 -7.44 20.91
N ALA A 166 12.95 -7.78 20.24
CA ALA A 166 12.18 -6.84 19.43
C ALA A 166 11.62 -5.67 20.27
N VAL A 167 11.08 -5.94 21.47
CA VAL A 167 10.62 -4.89 22.38
C VAL A 167 11.76 -3.94 22.77
N VAL A 168 12.92 -4.48 23.13
CA VAL A 168 14.11 -3.68 23.51
C VAL A 168 14.58 -2.82 22.33
N GLU A 169 14.68 -3.39 21.13
CA GLU A 169 15.11 -2.65 19.93
C GLU A 169 14.13 -1.55 19.54
N MET A 170 12.82 -1.79 19.69
CA MET A 170 11.79 -0.80 19.38
C MET A 170 11.77 0.33 20.41
N MET A 171 11.79 0.01 21.71
CA MET A 171 11.57 1.00 22.77
C MET A 171 12.84 1.72 23.20
N GLN A 172 14.01 1.09 23.13
CA GLN A 172 15.30 1.70 23.54
C GLN A 172 16.21 2.05 22.37
N GLY A 173 16.08 1.34 21.24
CA GLY A 173 17.03 1.43 20.15
C GLY A 173 17.02 2.73 19.33
N GLY A 174 16.09 3.63 19.57
CA GLY A 174 15.94 4.89 18.80
C GLY A 174 15.69 4.70 17.30
N LYS A 175 15.69 3.46 16.82
CA LYS A 175 15.56 3.08 15.42
C LYS A 175 14.23 3.54 14.78
N PHE A 176 13.19 3.65 15.59
CA PHE A 176 11.84 4.02 15.15
C PHE A 176 11.40 5.40 15.69
N GLY A 177 12.34 6.17 16.31
CA GLY A 177 12.02 7.49 16.87
C GLY A 177 10.83 7.44 17.83
N GLN A 178 9.88 8.35 17.67
CA GLN A 178 8.66 8.38 18.50
C GLN A 178 7.75 7.17 18.27
N SER A 179 7.79 6.54 17.10
CA SER A 179 7.00 5.33 16.79
C SER A 179 7.41 4.14 17.66
N GLY A 180 8.63 4.09 18.17
CA GLY A 180 9.11 3.06 19.07
C GLY A 180 8.77 3.28 20.55
N ALA A 181 8.24 4.44 20.94
CA ALA A 181 7.92 4.76 22.33
C ALA A 181 6.78 3.91 22.91
N ARG A 182 5.98 3.30 22.06
CA ARG A 182 4.89 2.39 22.41
C ARG A 182 4.95 1.15 21.56
N VAL A 183 4.66 0.00 22.16
CA VAL A 183 4.60 -1.27 21.44
C VAL A 183 3.23 -1.93 21.63
N LEU A 184 2.80 -2.60 20.60
CA LEU A 184 1.63 -3.47 20.57
C LEU A 184 2.13 -4.91 20.49
N ILE A 185 1.68 -5.77 21.39
CA ILE A 185 1.96 -7.19 21.40
C ILE A 185 0.68 -7.94 21.06
N GLU A 186 0.72 -8.77 20.01
CA GLU A 186 -0.45 -9.46 19.46
C GLU A 186 -0.23 -10.98 19.42
N GLU A 187 -1.32 -11.74 19.57
CA GLU A 187 -1.31 -13.16 19.21
C GLU A 187 -0.88 -13.34 17.75
N CYS A 188 -0.12 -14.38 17.47
CA CYS A 188 0.25 -14.72 16.10
C CYS A 188 -0.91 -15.46 15.42
N MET A 189 -1.65 -14.78 14.56
CA MET A 189 -2.72 -15.39 13.78
C MET A 189 -2.15 -16.37 12.75
N VAL A 190 -2.84 -17.49 12.56
CA VAL A 190 -2.49 -18.53 11.57
C VAL A 190 -3.50 -18.50 10.44
N GLY A 191 -3.03 -18.38 9.20
CA GLY A 191 -3.88 -18.31 8.02
C GLY A 191 -3.14 -17.87 6.77
N ARG A 192 -3.88 -17.32 5.82
CA ARG A 192 -3.35 -16.75 4.57
C ARG A 192 -3.73 -15.27 4.50
N GLU A 193 -2.76 -14.44 4.19
CA GLU A 193 -2.98 -13.00 4.04
C GLU A 193 -3.65 -12.67 2.70
N VAL A 194 -4.62 -11.76 2.76
CA VAL A 194 -5.30 -11.15 1.59
C VAL A 194 -5.49 -9.68 1.88
N THR A 195 -5.37 -8.86 0.85
CA THR A 195 -5.59 -7.42 0.92
C THR A 195 -6.86 -7.03 0.18
N VAL A 196 -7.72 -6.27 0.83
CA VAL A 196 -8.89 -5.65 0.21
C VAL A 196 -8.73 -4.13 0.28
N LEU A 197 -8.45 -3.51 -0.86
CA LEU A 197 -8.51 -2.06 -1.00
C LEU A 197 -9.97 -1.64 -1.15
N CYS A 198 -10.39 -0.59 -0.44
CA CYS A 198 -11.77 -0.12 -0.50
C CYS A 198 -11.80 1.38 -0.80
N PHE A 199 -12.59 1.81 -1.78
CA PHE A 199 -13.00 3.20 -1.86
C PHE A 199 -13.96 3.50 -0.71
N CYS A 200 -13.73 4.60 -0.02
CA CYS A 200 -14.54 5.02 1.11
C CYS A 200 -14.80 6.53 1.04
N ASP A 201 -16.06 6.94 1.19
CA ASP A 201 -16.45 8.36 1.19
C ASP A 201 -17.01 8.83 2.55
N GLY A 202 -16.94 7.96 3.56
CA GLY A 202 -17.48 8.19 4.89
C GLY A 202 -18.96 7.81 5.05
N LYS A 203 -19.69 7.57 3.96
CA LYS A 203 -21.07 7.05 3.98
C LYS A 203 -21.14 5.65 3.37
N THR A 204 -20.30 5.40 2.39
CA THR A 204 -20.24 4.18 1.60
C THR A 204 -18.82 3.65 1.56
N ILE A 205 -18.67 2.35 1.64
CA ILE A 205 -17.41 1.63 1.45
C ILE A 205 -17.58 0.60 0.33
N VAL A 206 -16.74 0.66 -0.70
CA VAL A 206 -16.82 -0.23 -1.87
C VAL A 206 -15.51 -0.96 -2.05
N PRO A 207 -15.47 -2.28 -1.83
CA PRO A 207 -14.26 -3.08 -2.01
C PRO A 207 -13.86 -3.17 -3.49
N MET A 208 -12.57 -3.14 -3.74
CA MET A 208 -11.95 -3.45 -5.02
C MET A 208 -11.72 -4.96 -5.13
N LYS A 209 -11.23 -5.42 -6.27
CA LYS A 209 -10.76 -6.82 -6.40
C LYS A 209 -9.69 -7.11 -5.35
N ALA A 210 -9.91 -8.15 -4.55
CA ALA A 210 -8.97 -8.55 -3.51
C ALA A 210 -7.63 -8.97 -4.12
N SER A 211 -6.54 -8.60 -3.48
CA SER A 211 -5.18 -8.90 -3.93
C SER A 211 -4.39 -9.68 -2.89
N GLN A 212 -3.29 -10.28 -3.30
CA GLN A 212 -2.29 -10.83 -2.39
C GLN A 212 -0.94 -10.21 -2.71
N ASP A 213 -0.27 -9.71 -1.68
CA ASP A 213 1.13 -9.27 -1.74
C ASP A 213 2.07 -10.32 -1.15
N HIS A 214 3.36 -10.15 -1.40
CA HIS A 214 4.43 -11.01 -0.90
C HIS A 214 5.45 -10.15 -0.18
N LYS A 215 5.35 -10.10 1.15
CA LYS A 215 6.10 -9.17 2.00
C LYS A 215 7.56 -9.56 2.24
N ARG A 216 7.88 -10.85 2.19
CA ARG A 216 9.24 -11.35 2.42
C ARG A 216 10.14 -11.16 1.20
N ALA A 217 11.42 -10.83 1.45
CA ALA A 217 12.37 -10.51 0.40
C ALA A 217 12.74 -11.69 -0.51
N LEU A 218 12.72 -12.91 0.00
CA LEU A 218 13.22 -14.11 -0.68
C LEU A 218 12.10 -15.13 -0.92
N ASP A 219 12.34 -16.02 -1.89
CA ASP A 219 11.44 -17.12 -2.20
C ASP A 219 11.13 -17.98 -0.98
N GLY A 220 9.94 -18.59 -0.97
CA GLY A 220 9.46 -19.42 0.11
C GLY A 220 9.13 -18.63 1.39
N ASP A 221 8.82 -17.34 1.26
CA ASP A 221 8.54 -16.42 2.36
C ASP A 221 9.68 -16.34 3.38
N LYS A 222 10.91 -16.28 2.87
CA LYS A 222 12.14 -16.19 3.67
C LYS A 222 12.71 -14.75 3.63
N GLY A 223 13.69 -14.52 4.53
CA GLY A 223 14.37 -13.23 4.62
C GLY A 223 13.55 -12.17 5.37
N PRO A 224 14.01 -10.91 5.37
CA PRO A 224 13.36 -9.82 6.08
C PRO A 224 12.04 -9.39 5.40
N ASN A 225 11.19 -8.70 6.16
CA ASN A 225 10.02 -8.02 5.62
C ASN A 225 10.44 -6.85 4.72
N THR A 226 9.64 -6.59 3.69
CA THR A 226 9.82 -5.51 2.71
C THR A 226 8.52 -4.70 2.57
N GLY A 227 8.51 -3.73 1.68
CA GLY A 227 7.29 -3.06 1.25
C GLY A 227 6.41 -3.89 0.30
N GLY A 228 6.81 -5.11 -0.04
CA GLY A 228 6.17 -6.00 -1.01
C GLY A 228 7.07 -6.27 -2.22
N MET A 229 7.23 -7.55 -2.55
CA MET A 229 8.06 -8.04 -3.67
C MET A 229 7.23 -8.43 -4.90
N GLY A 230 5.93 -8.28 -4.82
CA GLY A 230 4.99 -8.55 -5.88
C GLY A 230 3.58 -8.73 -5.34
N ALA A 231 2.60 -8.56 -6.22
CA ALA A 231 1.20 -8.76 -5.90
C ALA A 231 0.44 -9.26 -7.12
N PHE A 232 -0.72 -9.86 -6.87
CA PHE A 232 -1.64 -10.24 -7.93
C PHE A 232 -3.10 -10.02 -7.49
N ALA A 233 -3.99 -9.88 -8.45
CA ALA A 233 -5.42 -9.74 -8.28
C ALA A 233 -6.18 -10.40 -9.46
N PRO A 234 -7.37 -11.00 -9.23
CA PRO A 234 -7.96 -11.24 -7.92
C PRO A 234 -7.29 -12.39 -7.16
N SER A 235 -7.42 -12.37 -5.83
CA SER A 235 -7.00 -13.51 -5.01
C SER A 235 -7.98 -14.68 -5.13
N PRO A 236 -7.56 -15.89 -5.51
CA PRO A 236 -8.44 -17.04 -5.54
C PRO A 236 -8.86 -17.54 -4.15
N LEU A 237 -8.20 -17.06 -3.09
CA LEU A 237 -8.54 -17.39 -1.71
C LEU A 237 -9.73 -16.58 -1.19
N TYR A 238 -10.03 -15.45 -1.82
CA TYR A 238 -11.08 -14.53 -1.38
C TYR A 238 -12.36 -14.83 -2.15
N THR A 239 -13.07 -15.88 -1.70
CA THR A 239 -14.34 -16.32 -2.28
C THR A 239 -15.46 -15.31 -2.04
N GLU A 240 -16.57 -15.45 -2.78
CA GLU A 240 -17.76 -14.62 -2.58
C GLU A 240 -18.30 -14.71 -1.16
N GLU A 241 -18.34 -15.90 -0.57
CA GLU A 241 -18.72 -16.11 0.85
C GLU A 241 -17.82 -15.31 1.82
N LEU A 242 -16.51 -15.35 1.58
CA LEU A 242 -15.55 -14.57 2.39
C LEU A 242 -15.70 -13.07 2.16
N ALA A 243 -16.04 -12.63 0.95
CA ALA A 243 -16.29 -11.23 0.63
C ALA A 243 -17.53 -10.72 1.39
N GLU A 244 -18.65 -11.44 1.33
CA GLU A 244 -19.87 -11.10 2.08
C GLU A 244 -19.64 -11.09 3.58
N ARG A 245 -18.88 -12.06 4.08
CA ARG A 245 -18.54 -12.13 5.50
C ARG A 245 -17.65 -10.96 5.91
N THR A 246 -16.63 -10.62 5.10
CA THR A 246 -15.75 -9.47 5.33
C THR A 246 -16.53 -8.16 5.33
N GLU A 247 -17.46 -8.00 4.39
CA GLU A 247 -18.31 -6.82 4.33
C GLU A 247 -19.14 -6.68 5.63
N ARG A 248 -19.86 -7.73 6.03
CA ARG A 248 -20.73 -7.73 7.18
C ARG A 248 -19.99 -7.59 8.51
N GLU A 249 -18.85 -8.28 8.70
CA GLU A 249 -18.17 -8.39 9.99
C GLU A 249 -17.02 -7.37 10.15
N ILE A 250 -16.49 -6.81 9.04
CA ILE A 250 -15.32 -5.93 9.06
C ILE A 250 -15.61 -4.58 8.39
N LEU A 251 -15.99 -4.55 7.11
CA LEU A 251 -16.05 -3.28 6.36
C LEU A 251 -17.14 -2.34 6.89
N LEU A 252 -18.38 -2.83 6.99
CA LEU A 252 -19.50 -2.03 7.50
C LEU A 252 -19.31 -1.63 8.97
N PRO A 253 -18.89 -2.54 9.89
CA PRO A 253 -18.54 -2.16 11.25
C PRO A 253 -17.39 -1.13 11.32
N THR A 254 -16.38 -1.21 10.45
CA THR A 254 -15.28 -0.23 10.40
C THR A 254 -15.80 1.14 10.00
N LEU A 255 -16.62 1.23 8.95
CA LEU A 255 -17.24 2.48 8.51
C LEU A 255 -18.12 3.07 9.62
N HIS A 256 -18.93 2.23 10.28
CA HIS A 256 -19.76 2.64 11.42
C HIS A 256 -18.89 3.17 12.56
N ALA A 257 -17.83 2.46 12.94
CA ALA A 257 -16.93 2.82 14.02
C ALA A 257 -16.26 4.19 13.78
N MET A 258 -15.75 4.44 12.58
CA MET A 258 -15.15 5.72 12.21
C MET A 258 -16.15 6.88 12.39
N ASN A 259 -17.37 6.71 11.89
CA ASN A 259 -18.42 7.72 12.03
C ASN A 259 -18.86 7.92 13.50
N ALA A 260 -18.98 6.85 14.27
CA ALA A 260 -19.34 6.91 15.68
C ALA A 260 -18.26 7.59 16.55
N GLU A 261 -16.99 7.51 16.14
CA GLU A 261 -15.87 8.24 16.76
C GLU A 261 -15.74 9.69 16.23
N GLY A 262 -16.66 10.12 15.38
CA GLY A 262 -16.77 11.51 14.93
C GLY A 262 -15.82 11.91 13.80
N PHE A 263 -15.26 10.95 13.05
CA PHE A 263 -14.44 11.28 11.90
C PHE A 263 -14.90 10.60 10.60
N THR A 264 -14.81 11.36 9.51
CA THR A 264 -15.16 10.89 8.18
C THR A 264 -13.89 10.46 7.44
N PHE A 265 -13.83 9.20 7.03
CA PHE A 265 -12.74 8.71 6.19
C PHE A 265 -13.12 8.87 4.71
N LYS A 266 -12.31 9.62 3.95
CA LYS A 266 -12.45 9.76 2.49
C LYS A 266 -11.15 9.36 1.82
N GLY A 267 -11.20 8.41 0.90
CA GLY A 267 -10.00 7.91 0.22
C GLY A 267 -10.03 6.42 -0.03
N VAL A 268 -8.87 5.79 0.02
CA VAL A 268 -8.73 4.34 -0.03
C VAL A 268 -8.38 3.81 1.37
N LEU A 269 -9.26 2.97 1.89
CA LEU A 269 -8.97 2.17 3.08
C LEU A 269 -8.42 0.82 2.62
N TYR A 270 -7.17 0.55 2.96
CA TYR A 270 -6.54 -0.75 2.77
C TYR A 270 -6.85 -1.61 4.00
N VAL A 271 -7.45 -2.76 3.77
CA VAL A 271 -7.80 -3.73 4.82
C VAL A 271 -6.95 -4.99 4.60
N GLY A 272 -5.91 -5.15 5.42
CA GLY A 272 -5.11 -6.36 5.47
C GLY A 272 -5.81 -7.42 6.31
N LEU A 273 -6.10 -8.57 5.71
CA LEU A 273 -6.84 -9.66 6.31
C LEU A 273 -5.97 -10.89 6.50
N MET A 274 -6.14 -11.58 7.62
CA MET A 274 -5.73 -12.97 7.79
C MET A 274 -6.97 -13.84 7.64
N LEU A 275 -7.00 -14.72 6.65
CA LEU A 275 -8.04 -15.74 6.49
C LEU A 275 -7.72 -16.91 7.41
N THR A 276 -8.31 -16.90 8.60
CA THR A 276 -8.12 -17.93 9.63
C THR A 276 -9.19 -19.03 9.54
N ALA A 277 -9.03 -20.11 10.29
CA ALA A 277 -10.05 -21.15 10.42
C ALA A 277 -11.38 -20.63 11.01
N GLU A 278 -11.34 -19.54 11.78
CA GLU A 278 -12.52 -18.90 12.37
C GLU A 278 -13.17 -17.86 11.42
N GLY A 279 -12.48 -17.50 10.34
CA GLY A 279 -12.91 -16.50 9.34
C GLY A 279 -11.90 -15.38 9.15
N PRO A 280 -12.27 -14.31 8.42
CA PRO A 280 -11.40 -13.18 8.18
C PRO A 280 -11.19 -12.36 9.46
N LYS A 281 -9.93 -12.02 9.75
CA LYS A 281 -9.54 -11.11 10.84
C LYS A 281 -8.63 -10.02 10.30
N VAL A 282 -8.80 -8.80 10.79
CA VAL A 282 -7.96 -7.68 10.38
C VAL A 282 -6.56 -7.82 10.97
N VAL A 283 -5.55 -7.78 10.12
CA VAL A 283 -4.12 -7.69 10.48
C VAL A 283 -3.73 -6.25 10.75
N GLU A 284 -4.13 -5.37 9.80
CA GLU A 284 -3.86 -3.93 9.86
C GLU A 284 -4.78 -3.18 8.89
N TYR A 285 -4.95 -1.87 9.15
CA TYR A 285 -5.44 -0.92 8.17
C TYR A 285 -4.29 -0.07 7.65
N ASN A 286 -4.39 0.33 6.36
CA ASN A 286 -3.63 1.46 5.85
C ASN A 286 -4.60 2.48 5.25
N ALA A 287 -4.23 3.76 5.29
CA ALA A 287 -5.11 4.87 4.98
C ALA A 287 -4.92 5.38 3.52
N ARG A 288 -4.49 4.50 2.63
CA ARG A 288 -4.06 4.83 1.26
C ARG A 288 -4.05 3.62 0.34
N PHE A 289 -3.81 3.87 -0.93
CA PHE A 289 -3.50 2.81 -1.89
C PHE A 289 -2.31 1.94 -1.45
N GLY A 290 -2.35 0.63 -1.73
CA GLY A 290 -1.26 -0.31 -1.49
C GLY A 290 -0.12 -0.17 -2.51
N ASP A 291 1.05 -0.66 -2.17
CA ASP A 291 2.21 -0.74 -3.07
C ASP A 291 2.99 -2.03 -2.77
N PRO A 292 2.91 -3.12 -3.58
CA PRO A 292 2.59 -3.08 -5.00
C PRO A 292 1.15 -3.48 -5.39
N GLU A 293 0.18 -3.57 -4.49
CA GLU A 293 -1.18 -4.03 -4.79
C GLU A 293 -1.87 -3.16 -5.85
N THR A 294 -1.67 -1.84 -5.80
CA THR A 294 -2.25 -0.89 -6.76
C THR A 294 -1.83 -1.19 -8.19
N GLN A 295 -0.59 -1.62 -8.40
CA GLN A 295 -0.05 -1.99 -9.71
C GLN A 295 -0.68 -3.26 -10.29
N ALA A 296 -1.32 -4.09 -9.44
CA ALA A 296 -2.08 -5.27 -9.88
C ALA A 296 -3.59 -5.00 -9.95
N VAL A 297 -4.13 -4.16 -9.06
CA VAL A 297 -5.58 -3.91 -8.96
C VAL A 297 -6.07 -2.88 -9.99
N LEU A 298 -5.41 -1.72 -10.12
CA LEU A 298 -5.87 -0.65 -11.02
C LEU A 298 -5.89 -1.03 -12.50
N PRO A 299 -5.01 -1.87 -13.05
CA PRO A 299 -5.14 -2.34 -14.43
C PRO A 299 -6.42 -3.13 -14.73
N LEU A 300 -7.08 -3.65 -13.70
CA LEU A 300 -8.36 -4.35 -13.81
C LEU A 300 -9.57 -3.42 -13.71
N LEU A 301 -9.38 -2.16 -13.32
CA LEU A 301 -10.46 -1.18 -13.21
C LEU A 301 -10.86 -0.67 -14.62
N GLU A 302 -12.13 -0.83 -14.99
CA GLU A 302 -12.69 -0.29 -16.24
C GLU A 302 -13.27 1.11 -16.07
N SER A 303 -13.85 1.39 -14.89
CA SER A 303 -14.41 2.69 -14.58
C SER A 303 -13.34 3.77 -14.47
N ASP A 304 -13.72 5.00 -14.76
CA ASP A 304 -12.86 6.17 -14.65
C ASP A 304 -12.44 6.43 -13.20
N LEU A 305 -11.15 6.26 -12.89
CA LEU A 305 -10.61 6.44 -11.56
C LEU A 305 -10.82 7.88 -11.05
N PHE A 306 -10.68 8.88 -11.94
CA PHE A 306 -10.87 10.27 -11.55
C PHE A 306 -12.33 10.57 -11.16
N ALA A 307 -13.29 10.01 -11.89
CA ALA A 307 -14.71 10.13 -11.56
C ALA A 307 -15.01 9.48 -10.19
N ILE A 308 -14.41 8.32 -9.90
CA ILE A 308 -14.53 7.66 -8.58
C ILE A 308 -13.91 8.54 -7.48
N MET A 309 -12.72 9.09 -7.67
CA MET A 309 -12.06 9.96 -6.67
C MET A 309 -12.89 11.22 -6.38
N ARG A 310 -13.52 11.82 -7.40
CA ARG A 310 -14.45 12.93 -7.22
C ARG A 310 -15.68 12.50 -6.42
N ALA A 311 -16.29 11.38 -6.77
CA ALA A 311 -17.46 10.84 -6.07
C ALA A 311 -17.14 10.57 -4.58
N VAL A 312 -15.97 10.01 -4.27
CA VAL A 312 -15.49 9.82 -2.90
C VAL A 312 -15.42 11.16 -2.15
N ARG A 313 -14.76 12.16 -2.74
CA ARG A 313 -14.65 13.48 -2.10
C ARG A 313 -16.02 14.12 -1.86
N GLU A 314 -16.92 14.02 -2.83
CA GLU A 314 -18.26 14.61 -2.82
C GLU A 314 -19.28 13.76 -2.03
N GLN A 315 -18.88 12.61 -1.46
CA GLN A 315 -19.74 11.67 -0.73
C GLN A 315 -20.93 11.16 -1.57
N ARG A 316 -20.66 10.86 -2.83
CA ARG A 316 -21.60 10.30 -3.82
C ARG A 316 -21.16 8.93 -4.36
N LEU A 317 -20.33 8.21 -3.59
CA LEU A 317 -19.81 6.90 -4.01
C LEU A 317 -20.95 5.89 -4.25
N ALA A 318 -22.02 5.95 -3.47
CA ALA A 318 -23.20 5.09 -3.64
C ALA A 318 -23.92 5.27 -5.00
N GLU A 319 -23.73 6.41 -5.66
CA GLU A 319 -24.31 6.73 -6.98
C GLU A 319 -23.38 6.34 -8.13
N THR A 320 -22.18 5.84 -7.82
CA THR A 320 -21.11 5.61 -8.79
C THR A 320 -21.00 4.12 -9.11
N GLU A 321 -21.28 3.74 -10.35
CA GLU A 321 -21.04 2.38 -10.81
C GLU A 321 -19.56 2.13 -11.02
N ILE A 322 -19.02 1.12 -10.33
CA ILE A 322 -17.61 0.73 -10.44
C ILE A 322 -17.51 -0.64 -11.12
N ARG A 323 -16.98 -0.64 -12.33
CA ARG A 323 -16.83 -1.84 -13.15
C ARG A 323 -15.40 -2.31 -13.21
N TRP A 324 -15.25 -3.62 -13.18
CA TRP A 324 -13.98 -4.33 -13.25
C TRP A 324 -13.98 -5.30 -14.42
N ARG A 325 -12.90 -5.32 -15.19
CA ARG A 325 -12.71 -6.32 -16.24
C ARG A 325 -12.56 -7.72 -15.66
N GLY A 326 -12.86 -8.73 -16.46
CA GLY A 326 -12.52 -10.12 -16.17
C GLY A 326 -11.02 -10.38 -16.22
N GLY A 327 -10.64 -11.63 -15.89
CA GLY A 327 -9.24 -12.05 -15.86
C GLY A 327 -8.48 -11.60 -14.62
N ALA A 328 -7.16 -11.57 -14.70
CA ALA A 328 -6.25 -11.31 -13.60
C ALA A 328 -5.08 -10.40 -14.01
N ALA A 329 -4.40 -9.86 -13.02
CA ALA A 329 -3.16 -9.11 -13.15
C ALA A 329 -2.13 -9.60 -12.13
N ALA A 330 -0.87 -9.62 -12.51
CA ALA A 330 0.25 -9.90 -11.61
C ALA A 330 1.35 -8.86 -11.80
N CYS A 331 1.86 -8.35 -10.70
CA CYS A 331 2.96 -7.40 -10.62
C CYS A 331 4.18 -8.05 -9.97
N ILE A 332 5.30 -8.12 -10.68
CA ILE A 332 6.58 -8.62 -10.17
C ILE A 332 7.48 -7.42 -9.87
N VAL A 333 7.97 -7.33 -8.64
CA VAL A 333 8.86 -6.24 -8.23
C VAL A 333 10.31 -6.63 -8.50
N LEU A 334 11.03 -5.77 -9.23
CA LEU A 334 12.48 -5.82 -9.34
C LEU A 334 13.08 -4.83 -8.34
N ALA A 335 13.93 -5.34 -7.46
CA ALA A 335 14.58 -4.58 -6.40
C ALA A 335 16.10 -4.51 -6.60
N SER A 336 16.72 -3.50 -6.02
CA SER A 336 18.18 -3.39 -5.94
C SER A 336 18.77 -4.48 -5.04
N GLY A 337 19.93 -5.01 -5.40
CA GLY A 337 20.64 -5.99 -4.59
C GLY A 337 20.94 -5.45 -3.19
N GLY A 338 20.58 -6.24 -2.17
CA GLY A 338 20.69 -5.85 -0.77
C GLY A 338 19.40 -5.28 -0.14
N TYR A 339 18.38 -4.92 -0.95
CA TYR A 339 17.09 -4.49 -0.44
C TYR A 339 16.42 -5.61 0.40
N PRO A 340 15.78 -5.34 1.56
CA PRO A 340 15.45 -4.04 2.16
C PRO A 340 16.56 -3.43 3.05
N GLY A 341 17.76 -4.01 3.05
CA GLY A 341 18.94 -3.49 3.74
C GLY A 341 19.64 -2.39 2.95
N LYS A 342 20.96 -2.35 3.02
CA LYS A 342 21.79 -1.42 2.25
C LYS A 342 21.87 -1.85 0.79
N TYR A 343 21.69 -0.92 -0.12
CA TYR A 343 21.80 -1.14 -1.57
C TYR A 343 22.50 0.05 -2.23
N GLU A 344 23.06 -0.21 -3.41
CA GLU A 344 23.65 0.81 -4.26
C GLU A 344 22.65 1.30 -5.30
N SER A 345 22.75 2.58 -5.65
CA SER A 345 21.95 3.22 -6.71
C SER A 345 22.83 3.58 -7.92
N GLY A 346 22.19 4.04 -9.00
CA GLY A 346 22.93 4.49 -10.21
C GLY A 346 23.26 3.38 -11.19
N LYS A 347 22.78 2.15 -10.99
CA LYS A 347 22.97 1.03 -11.93
C LYS A 347 22.10 1.23 -13.17
N ALA A 348 22.68 1.13 -14.37
CA ALA A 348 21.97 1.29 -15.65
C ALA A 348 20.87 0.21 -15.80
N ILE A 349 19.69 0.63 -16.23
CA ILE A 349 18.53 -0.24 -16.48
C ILE A 349 18.34 -0.38 -17.99
N THR A 350 18.29 -1.62 -18.48
CA THR A 350 18.05 -1.97 -19.88
C THR A 350 16.85 -2.89 -20.02
N GLY A 351 16.34 -3.07 -21.24
CA GLY A 351 15.26 -4.01 -21.54
C GLY A 351 13.83 -3.52 -21.21
N LEU A 352 13.65 -2.24 -20.82
CA LEU A 352 12.32 -1.69 -20.49
C LEU A 352 11.40 -1.75 -21.72
N ALA A 353 11.86 -1.30 -22.89
CA ALA A 353 11.08 -1.33 -24.11
C ALA A 353 10.73 -2.75 -24.56
N ASP A 354 11.63 -3.72 -24.34
CA ASP A 354 11.39 -5.12 -24.67
C ASP A 354 10.32 -5.75 -23.77
N ALA A 355 10.29 -5.35 -22.50
CA ALA A 355 9.26 -5.78 -21.55
C ALA A 355 7.88 -5.20 -21.91
N GLU A 356 7.82 -3.92 -22.28
CA GLU A 356 6.60 -3.27 -22.76
C GLU A 356 6.12 -3.84 -24.10
N ALA A 357 7.02 -4.11 -25.04
CA ALA A 357 6.71 -4.78 -26.30
C ALA A 357 6.17 -6.21 -26.11
N ALA A 358 6.51 -6.87 -24.98
CA ALA A 358 5.93 -8.15 -24.60
C ALA A 358 4.52 -8.03 -23.97
N GLY A 359 3.94 -6.82 -23.94
CA GLY A 359 2.58 -6.56 -23.45
C GLY A 359 2.48 -6.31 -21.95
N ALA A 360 3.59 -6.10 -21.25
CA ALA A 360 3.59 -5.70 -19.86
C ALA A 360 3.52 -4.17 -19.69
N THR A 361 3.04 -3.72 -18.56
CA THR A 361 3.20 -2.35 -18.09
C THR A 361 4.33 -2.32 -17.07
N VAL A 362 5.34 -1.46 -17.30
CA VAL A 362 6.45 -1.28 -16.37
C VAL A 362 6.21 -0.03 -15.52
N TYR A 363 5.88 -0.23 -14.26
CA TYR A 363 5.72 0.85 -13.29
C TYR A 363 7.06 1.16 -12.63
N HIS A 364 7.53 2.38 -12.82
CA HIS A 364 8.76 2.87 -12.19
C HIS A 364 8.49 3.24 -10.73
N ALA A 365 9.40 2.82 -9.85
CA ALA A 365 9.46 3.24 -8.45
C ALA A 365 10.79 3.98 -8.22
N GLY A 366 11.80 3.32 -7.67
CA GLY A 366 13.12 3.91 -7.45
C GLY A 366 13.94 4.00 -8.74
N THR A 367 13.58 4.88 -9.64
CA THR A 367 14.31 5.13 -10.89
C THR A 367 14.58 6.60 -11.11
N LYS A 368 15.69 6.89 -11.82
CA LYS A 368 16.09 8.22 -12.25
C LYS A 368 16.49 8.18 -13.72
N ARG A 369 16.25 9.26 -14.44
CA ARG A 369 16.72 9.42 -15.81
C ARG A 369 18.02 10.21 -15.83
N THR A 370 18.97 9.74 -16.61
CA THR A 370 20.25 10.41 -16.94
C THR A 370 20.34 10.59 -18.46
N GLU A 371 21.40 11.24 -18.93
CA GLU A 371 21.69 11.35 -20.38
C GLU A 371 21.88 9.96 -21.01
N ALA A 372 22.44 9.00 -20.26
CA ALA A 372 22.70 7.63 -20.71
C ALA A 372 21.46 6.70 -20.63
N GLY A 373 20.33 7.16 -20.10
CA GLY A 373 19.12 6.36 -19.94
C GLY A 373 18.61 6.28 -18.51
N TYR A 374 17.91 5.21 -18.17
CA TYR A 374 17.37 5.00 -16.84
C TYR A 374 18.37 4.31 -15.91
N VAL A 375 18.39 4.74 -14.66
CA VAL A 375 19.22 4.14 -13.61
C VAL A 375 18.42 3.87 -12.34
N THR A 376 18.89 2.94 -11.52
CA THR A 376 18.30 2.65 -10.21
C THR A 376 18.50 3.84 -9.26
N ALA A 377 17.49 4.13 -8.44
CA ALA A 377 17.50 5.23 -7.46
C ALA A 377 16.76 4.88 -6.16
N GLY A 378 16.48 3.61 -5.92
CA GLY A 378 15.74 3.16 -4.74
C GLY A 378 15.86 1.66 -4.51
N GLY A 379 15.27 1.18 -3.43
CA GLY A 379 15.26 -0.24 -3.07
C GLY A 379 14.39 -1.07 -3.99
N ARG A 380 13.08 -0.76 -4.06
CA ARG A 380 12.20 -1.26 -5.13
C ARG A 380 12.36 -0.36 -6.33
N VAL A 381 12.74 -0.93 -7.45
CA VAL A 381 13.13 -0.17 -8.65
C VAL A 381 11.97 -0.12 -9.64
N LEU A 382 11.39 -1.27 -9.96
CA LEU A 382 10.32 -1.42 -10.95
C LEU A 382 9.26 -2.41 -10.46
N GLY A 383 8.01 -2.20 -10.89
CA GLY A 383 6.94 -3.19 -10.83
C GLY A 383 6.52 -3.56 -12.26
N VAL A 384 6.72 -4.80 -12.65
CA VAL A 384 6.38 -5.30 -13.98
C VAL A 384 5.04 -6.01 -13.93
N THR A 385 4.02 -5.39 -14.51
CA THR A 385 2.65 -5.90 -14.45
C THR A 385 2.19 -6.43 -15.79
N ALA A 386 1.62 -7.63 -15.79
CA ALA A 386 0.94 -8.18 -16.96
C ALA A 386 -0.49 -8.61 -16.61
N LEU A 387 -1.34 -8.57 -17.64
CA LEU A 387 -2.72 -9.06 -17.61
C LEU A 387 -2.81 -10.44 -18.25
N GLY A 388 -3.78 -11.23 -17.81
CA GLY A 388 -4.12 -12.52 -18.41
C GLY A 388 -5.58 -12.86 -18.20
N ASP A 389 -6.13 -13.77 -19.00
CA ASP A 389 -7.49 -14.27 -18.80
C ASP A 389 -7.58 -15.14 -17.54
N THR A 390 -6.47 -15.71 -17.12
CA THR A 390 -6.31 -16.44 -15.87
C THR A 390 -5.15 -15.87 -15.05
N LEU A 391 -5.12 -16.14 -13.74
CA LEU A 391 -4.02 -15.76 -12.85
C LEU A 391 -2.70 -16.40 -13.30
N ALA A 392 -2.72 -17.68 -13.67
CA ALA A 392 -1.54 -18.39 -14.16
C ALA A 392 -0.94 -17.71 -15.42
N GLU A 393 -1.78 -17.26 -16.32
CA GLU A 393 -1.35 -16.54 -17.51
C GLU A 393 -0.77 -15.17 -17.17
N ALA A 394 -1.42 -14.40 -16.30
CA ALA A 394 -0.92 -13.10 -15.86
C ALA A 394 0.47 -13.22 -15.22
N ILE A 395 0.66 -14.19 -14.33
CA ILE A 395 1.95 -14.48 -13.68
C ILE A 395 3.02 -14.85 -14.71
N ARG A 396 2.71 -15.80 -15.59
CA ARG A 396 3.66 -16.24 -16.63
C ARG A 396 4.10 -15.07 -17.52
N ARG A 397 3.16 -14.23 -17.96
CA ARG A 397 3.44 -13.02 -18.77
C ARG A 397 4.27 -11.99 -18.02
N ALA A 398 3.95 -11.75 -16.74
CA ALA A 398 4.68 -10.79 -15.91
C ALA A 398 6.14 -11.22 -15.73
N TYR A 399 6.41 -12.50 -15.44
CA TYR A 399 7.78 -13.03 -15.36
C TYR A 399 8.51 -12.97 -16.70
N ALA A 400 7.88 -13.39 -17.78
CA ALA A 400 8.49 -13.33 -19.12
C ALA A 400 8.90 -11.90 -19.54
N ALA A 401 8.15 -10.89 -19.08
CA ALA A 401 8.51 -9.50 -19.30
C ALA A 401 9.57 -9.01 -18.31
N ALA A 402 9.46 -9.37 -17.02
CA ALA A 402 10.45 -9.00 -15.99
C ALA A 402 11.85 -9.52 -16.31
N GLU A 403 11.97 -10.70 -16.89
CA GLU A 403 13.24 -11.32 -17.30
C GLU A 403 13.94 -10.59 -18.45
N LYS A 404 13.25 -9.71 -19.17
CA LYS A 404 13.87 -8.86 -20.19
C LYS A 404 14.59 -7.65 -19.61
N ILE A 405 14.28 -7.28 -18.37
CA ILE A 405 14.83 -6.10 -17.70
C ILE A 405 16.08 -6.48 -16.94
N HIS A 406 17.16 -5.73 -17.14
CA HIS A 406 18.44 -6.00 -16.51
C HIS A 406 19.03 -4.74 -15.89
N PHE A 407 19.56 -4.88 -14.70
CA PHE A 407 20.49 -3.97 -14.03
C PHE A 407 21.36 -4.75 -13.05
N GLU A 408 22.54 -4.24 -12.76
CA GLU A 408 23.49 -4.92 -11.85
C GLU A 408 22.88 -5.12 -10.45
N GLY A 409 22.94 -6.36 -9.95
CA GLY A 409 22.37 -6.71 -8.65
C GLY A 409 20.84 -6.79 -8.61
N ALA A 410 20.18 -6.84 -9.77
CA ALA A 410 18.71 -6.98 -9.80
C ALA A 410 18.25 -8.21 -9.03
N HIS A 411 17.26 -8.03 -8.17
CA HIS A 411 16.64 -9.09 -7.39
C HIS A 411 15.13 -9.07 -7.57
N MET A 412 14.53 -10.22 -7.79
CA MET A 412 13.09 -10.46 -7.75
C MET A 412 12.78 -11.82 -7.14
N ARG A 413 11.63 -11.98 -6.53
CA ARG A 413 11.13 -13.30 -6.14
C ARG A 413 10.66 -14.06 -7.38
N ARG A 414 10.81 -15.38 -7.33
CA ARG A 414 10.44 -16.32 -8.41
C ARG A 414 9.16 -17.09 -8.12
N ASP A 415 8.55 -16.89 -6.94
CA ASP A 415 7.42 -17.65 -6.44
C ASP A 415 6.14 -16.84 -6.25
N ILE A 416 6.07 -15.60 -6.80
CA ILE A 416 4.88 -14.74 -6.70
C ILE A 416 3.67 -15.43 -7.33
N GLY A 417 2.66 -15.72 -6.50
CA GLY A 417 1.40 -16.33 -6.91
C GLY A 417 1.47 -17.80 -7.34
N ILE A 418 2.65 -18.44 -7.36
CA ILE A 418 2.79 -19.84 -7.86
C ILE A 418 1.93 -20.80 -7.05
N ARG A 419 1.92 -20.69 -5.71
CA ARG A 419 1.10 -21.54 -4.84
C ARG A 419 -0.41 -21.37 -5.05
N ASP A 420 -0.83 -20.27 -5.62
CA ASP A 420 -2.23 -19.90 -5.75
C ASP A 420 -2.78 -20.23 -7.15
N THR A 421 -1.92 -20.43 -8.13
CA THR A 421 -2.31 -20.91 -9.48
C THR A 421 -2.73 -22.37 -9.52
N GLU A 422 -2.27 -23.17 -8.58
CA GLU A 422 -2.66 -24.61 -8.48
C GLU A 422 -4.06 -24.78 -7.88
N ARG A 423 -4.68 -23.70 -7.38
CA ARG A 423 -5.99 -23.69 -6.71
C ARG A 423 -7.05 -22.87 -7.47
N ALA A 424 -6.64 -22.16 -8.49
CA ALA A 424 -7.49 -21.41 -9.40
C ALA A 424 -7.82 -22.29 -10.64
#